data_84be2d88e8ef0133003edfb8fdfa5d2b
#
_entry.id   84be2d88e8ef0133003edfb8fdfa5d2b
#
_cell.length_a   1.000
_cell.length_b   1.000
_cell.length_c   1.000
_cell.angle_alpha   90.00
_cell.angle_beta   90.00
_cell.angle_gamma   90.00
#
_symmetry.space_group_name_H-M   'P 1'
#
loop_
_entity.id
_entity.type
_entity.pdbx_description
1 polymer ?
#
loop_
_entity_poly.entity_id
_entity_poly.type
_entity_poly.pdbx_seq_one_letter_code
_entity_poly.pdbx_strand_id
1 'polypeptide(L)'
;SSTSRGLGDVYKRQALAWDILKHLVLPSLTLALFYMAVYARMTRASMLEVAQMDFVKTARAKGVRPGRIHRAHILRNALLPVVTLAGIQAGGMIGGAVLTETVFAWPGIGRLMFDALLQRDYNLLLGCFLVTAAMAVLLNLVTDLVYTLVDPRIELS
;
A
#
# COMPACT_ATOMS: atom_id res chain seq x y z
N SER A 1 2.50 -25.43 -39.03
CA SER A 1 3.13 -25.75 -37.76
C SER A 1 3.56 -24.58 -36.87
N SER A 2 3.46 -23.35 -37.31
CA SER A 2 3.73 -22.15 -36.45
C SER A 2 2.58 -21.85 -35.48
N THR A 3 1.35 -22.13 -35.87
CA THR A 3 0.15 -21.86 -35.07
C THR A 3 0.03 -22.76 -33.83
N SER A 4 0.49 -24.01 -33.91
CA SER A 4 0.46 -24.94 -32.79
C SER A 4 1.51 -24.62 -31.67
N ARG A 5 2.62 -24.00 -32.05
CA ARG A 5 3.62 -23.51 -31.08
C ARG A 5 3.11 -22.29 -30.29
N GLY A 6 2.43 -21.36 -30.97
CA GLY A 6 1.86 -20.17 -30.31
C GLY A 6 0.77 -20.50 -29.31
N LEU A 7 -0.11 -21.44 -29.61
CA LEU A 7 -1.13 -21.91 -28.67
C LEU A 7 -0.52 -22.60 -27.44
N GLY A 8 0.50 -23.46 -27.63
CA GLY A 8 1.20 -24.13 -26.51
C GLY A 8 1.89 -23.13 -25.57
N ASP A 9 2.46 -22.05 -26.10
CA ASP A 9 3.11 -21.01 -25.31
C ASP A 9 2.10 -20.15 -24.53
N VAL A 10 0.92 -19.88 -25.10
CA VAL A 10 -0.16 -19.17 -24.40
C VAL A 10 -0.70 -20.00 -23.23
N TYR A 11 -0.94 -21.30 -23.43
CA TYR A 11 -1.38 -22.19 -22.34
C TYR A 11 -0.33 -22.34 -21.23
N LYS A 12 0.93 -22.43 -21.57
CA LYS A 12 2.04 -22.47 -20.59
C LYS A 12 2.11 -21.17 -19.78
N ARG A 13 1.96 -20.01 -20.43
CA ARG A 13 1.95 -18.72 -19.74
C ARG A 13 0.75 -18.56 -18.82
N GLN A 14 -0.43 -19.04 -19.24
CA GLN A 14 -1.63 -19.01 -18.39
C GLN A 14 -1.50 -19.94 -17.19
N ALA A 15 -0.97 -21.15 -17.38
CA ALA A 15 -0.71 -22.08 -16.30
C ALA A 15 0.30 -21.53 -15.30
N LEU A 16 1.39 -20.91 -15.79
CA LEU A 16 2.40 -20.25 -14.95
C LEU A 16 1.80 -19.06 -14.16
N ALA A 17 1.02 -18.21 -14.82
CA ALA A 17 0.36 -17.08 -14.17
C ALA A 17 -0.61 -17.53 -13.08
N TRP A 18 -1.36 -18.62 -13.33
CA TRP A 18 -2.29 -19.19 -12.35
C TRP A 18 -1.57 -19.80 -11.15
N ASP A 19 -0.42 -20.43 -11.39
CA ASP A 19 0.41 -21.00 -10.33
C ASP A 19 1.04 -19.89 -9.46
N ILE A 20 1.56 -18.84 -10.07
CA ILE A 20 2.06 -17.65 -9.37
C ILE A 20 0.96 -17.02 -8.52
N LEU A 21 -0.25 -16.85 -9.06
CA LEU A 21 -1.38 -16.28 -8.33
C LEU A 21 -1.73 -17.11 -7.10
N LYS A 22 -1.77 -18.43 -7.19
CA LYS A 22 -2.03 -19.30 -6.04
C LYS A 22 -1.00 -19.14 -4.93
N HIS A 23 0.28 -19.04 -5.30
CA HIS A 23 1.36 -18.87 -4.32
C HIS A 23 1.41 -17.47 -3.71
N LEU A 24 0.84 -16.46 -4.38
CA LEU A 24 0.72 -15.10 -3.87
C LEU A 24 -0.40 -14.94 -2.82
N VAL A 25 -1.41 -15.80 -2.81
CA VAL A 25 -2.59 -15.63 -1.94
C VAL A 25 -2.21 -15.62 -0.45
N LEU A 26 -1.41 -16.57 -0.01
CA LEU A 26 -1.03 -16.67 1.41
C LEU A 26 -0.18 -15.50 1.91
N PRO A 27 0.93 -15.13 1.24
CA PRO A 27 1.72 -13.97 1.64
C PRO A 27 0.92 -12.67 1.63
N SER A 28 0.11 -12.48 0.57
CA SER A 28 -0.73 -11.28 0.44
C SER A 28 -1.78 -11.21 1.54
N LEU A 29 -2.42 -12.33 1.87
CA LEU A 29 -3.43 -12.38 2.94
C LEU A 29 -2.81 -12.07 4.30
N THR A 30 -1.63 -12.60 4.59
CA THR A 30 -0.91 -12.35 5.84
C THR A 30 -0.60 -10.87 6.02
N LEU A 31 -0.04 -10.24 4.98
CA LEU A 31 0.26 -8.80 4.98
C LEU A 31 -1.02 -7.97 5.05
N ALA A 32 -2.05 -8.34 4.28
CA ALA A 32 -3.33 -7.65 4.27
C ALA A 32 -4.00 -7.65 5.64
N LEU A 33 -4.02 -8.77 6.35
CA LEU A 33 -4.59 -8.86 7.70
C LEU A 33 -3.84 -7.99 8.70
N PHE A 34 -2.51 -7.98 8.62
CA PHE A 34 -1.69 -7.15 9.49
C PHE A 34 -1.99 -5.65 9.28
N TYR A 35 -1.94 -5.18 8.03
CA TYR A 35 -2.20 -3.78 7.72
C TYR A 35 -3.66 -3.40 7.92
N MET A 36 -4.61 -4.28 7.63
CA MET A 36 -6.04 -4.04 7.84
C MET A 36 -6.35 -3.69 9.30
N ALA A 37 -5.71 -4.35 10.26
CA ALA A 37 -5.90 -4.05 11.68
C ALA A 37 -5.40 -2.64 12.05
N VAL A 38 -4.29 -2.19 11.45
CA VAL A 38 -3.73 -0.84 11.65
C VAL A 38 -4.64 0.21 11.04
N TYR A 39 -5.02 0.03 9.77
CA TYR A 39 -5.88 0.99 9.05
C TYR A 39 -7.29 1.07 9.63
N ALA A 40 -7.88 -0.04 10.05
CA ALA A 40 -9.21 -0.04 10.66
C ALA A 40 -9.22 0.77 11.97
N ARG A 41 -8.20 0.60 12.83
CA ARG A 41 -8.09 1.37 14.07
C ARG A 41 -7.88 2.86 13.80
N MET A 42 -7.00 3.19 12.88
CA MET A 42 -6.71 4.58 12.54
C MET A 42 -7.92 5.27 11.91
N THR A 43 -8.56 4.63 10.94
CA THR A 43 -9.78 5.18 10.32
C THR A 43 -10.88 5.42 11.35
N ARG A 44 -11.09 4.48 12.27
CA ARG A 44 -12.07 4.63 13.34
C ARG A 44 -11.74 5.82 14.24
N ALA A 45 -10.49 5.96 14.68
CA ALA A 45 -10.04 7.06 15.52
C ALA A 45 -10.26 8.41 14.82
N SER A 46 -9.80 8.54 13.58
CA SER A 46 -9.98 9.74 12.76
C SER A 46 -11.45 10.08 12.51
N MET A 47 -12.29 9.08 12.27
CA MET A 47 -13.74 9.33 12.11
C MET A 47 -14.41 9.85 13.39
N LEU A 48 -14.01 9.34 14.55
CA LEU A 48 -14.55 9.79 15.84
C LEU A 48 -14.08 11.22 16.14
N GLU A 49 -12.82 11.54 15.87
CA GLU A 49 -12.28 12.89 16.03
C GLU A 49 -13.00 13.89 15.13
N VAL A 50 -13.08 13.63 13.84
CA VAL A 50 -13.75 14.50 12.86
C VAL A 50 -15.24 14.66 13.16
N ALA A 51 -15.90 13.62 13.67
CA ALA A 51 -17.32 13.68 14.03
C ALA A 51 -17.64 14.68 15.15
N GLN A 52 -16.63 15.04 15.96
CA GLN A 52 -16.76 16.00 17.05
C GLN A 52 -16.43 17.45 16.64
N MET A 53 -15.90 17.67 15.44
CA MET A 53 -15.53 18.99 14.94
C MET A 53 -16.75 19.88 14.72
N ASP A 54 -16.57 21.19 14.87
CA ASP A 54 -17.66 22.18 14.84
C ASP A 54 -18.38 22.28 13.49
N PHE A 55 -17.66 22.04 12.38
CA PHE A 55 -18.32 22.03 11.07
C PHE A 55 -19.33 20.89 10.93
N VAL A 56 -19.12 19.75 11.61
CA VAL A 56 -20.06 18.63 11.64
C VAL A 56 -21.27 18.97 12.48
N LYS A 57 -21.06 19.64 13.64
CA LYS A 57 -22.16 20.14 14.49
C LYS A 57 -23.01 21.14 13.73
N THR A 58 -22.38 22.08 13.02
CA THR A 58 -23.04 23.06 12.16
C THR A 58 -23.86 22.39 11.05
N ALA A 59 -23.31 21.38 10.40
CA ALA A 59 -24.05 20.64 9.37
C ALA A 59 -25.27 19.91 9.93
N ARG A 60 -25.17 19.37 11.15
CA ARG A 60 -26.32 18.77 11.87
C ARG A 60 -27.39 19.83 12.21
N ALA A 61 -26.96 20.99 12.71
CA ALA A 61 -27.87 22.09 13.05
C ALA A 61 -28.61 22.62 11.82
N LYS A 62 -28.02 22.61 10.64
CA LYS A 62 -28.61 22.93 9.35
C LYS A 62 -29.57 21.87 8.79
N GLY A 63 -29.78 20.76 9.50
CA GLY A 63 -30.69 19.69 9.08
C GLY A 63 -30.19 18.83 7.92
N VAL A 64 -28.89 18.80 7.67
CA VAL A 64 -28.31 17.92 6.62
C VAL A 64 -28.53 16.45 6.99
N ARG A 65 -28.97 15.65 6.03
CA ARG A 65 -29.23 14.21 6.23
C ARG A 65 -28.00 13.49 6.81
N PRO A 66 -28.15 12.65 7.86
CA PRO A 66 -27.03 11.99 8.54
C PRO A 66 -26.09 11.22 7.60
N GLY A 67 -26.63 10.51 6.60
CA GLY A 67 -25.84 9.80 5.62
C GLY A 67 -24.94 10.70 4.76
N ARG A 68 -25.40 11.92 4.45
CA ARG A 68 -24.59 12.90 3.72
C ARG A 68 -23.50 13.49 4.62
N ILE A 69 -23.79 13.71 5.89
CA ILE A 69 -22.80 14.16 6.87
C ILE A 69 -21.68 13.12 6.98
N HIS A 70 -22.02 11.83 7.13
CA HIS A 70 -21.02 10.77 7.23
C HIS A 70 -20.14 10.67 5.98
N ARG A 71 -20.72 10.69 4.78
CA ARG A 71 -19.95 10.46 3.54
C ARG A 71 -19.20 11.72 3.09
N ALA A 72 -19.83 12.88 3.10
CA ALA A 72 -19.27 14.09 2.52
C ALA A 72 -18.42 14.91 3.50
N HIS A 73 -18.73 14.86 4.80
CA HIS A 73 -18.04 15.66 5.79
C HIS A 73 -17.12 14.85 6.69
N ILE A 74 -17.57 13.71 7.23
CA ILE A 74 -16.76 12.93 8.17
C ILE A 74 -15.76 12.07 7.42
N LEU A 75 -16.21 11.17 6.53
CA LEU A 75 -15.34 10.19 5.88
C LEU A 75 -14.24 10.86 5.04
N ARG A 76 -14.60 11.88 4.26
CA ARG A 76 -13.63 12.58 3.41
C ARG A 76 -12.47 13.18 4.23
N ASN A 77 -12.79 13.84 5.33
CA ASN A 77 -11.77 14.46 6.18
C ASN A 77 -11.02 13.43 7.04
N ALA A 78 -11.71 12.38 7.49
CA ALA A 78 -11.08 11.29 8.26
C ALA A 78 -10.14 10.40 7.44
N LEU A 79 -10.28 10.37 6.11
CA LEU A 79 -9.39 9.62 5.24
C LEU A 79 -8.05 10.31 5.01
N LEU A 80 -7.91 11.62 5.21
CA LEU A 80 -6.66 12.34 4.99
C LEU A 80 -5.48 11.70 5.76
N PRO A 81 -5.53 11.54 7.11
CA PRO A 81 -4.43 10.89 7.83
C PRO A 81 -4.23 9.41 7.46
N VAL A 82 -5.28 8.73 7.00
CA VAL A 82 -5.19 7.34 6.54
C VAL A 82 -4.42 7.24 5.23
N VAL A 83 -4.66 8.16 4.29
CA VAL A 83 -3.92 8.25 3.02
C VAL A 83 -2.46 8.58 3.27
N THR A 84 -2.16 9.48 4.23
CA THR A 84 -0.77 9.76 4.66
C THR A 84 -0.07 8.49 5.13
N LEU A 85 -0.70 7.79 6.05
CA LEU A 85 -0.16 6.56 6.58
C LEU A 85 0.05 5.52 5.47
N ALA A 86 -0.91 5.41 4.54
CA ALA A 86 -0.81 4.51 3.40
C ALA A 86 0.40 4.84 2.51
N GLY A 87 0.66 6.12 2.26
CA GLY A 87 1.83 6.56 1.48
C GLY A 87 3.16 6.19 2.14
N ILE A 88 3.29 6.49 3.45
CA ILE A 88 4.48 6.14 4.23
C ILE A 88 4.70 4.62 4.25
N GLN A 89 3.64 3.86 4.49
CA GLN A 89 3.69 2.40 4.53
C GLN A 89 4.03 1.79 3.16
N ALA A 90 3.48 2.35 2.07
CA ALA A 90 3.79 1.89 0.72
C ALA A 90 5.28 2.05 0.40
N GLY A 91 5.91 3.16 0.81
CA GLY A 91 7.35 3.34 0.73
C GLY A 91 8.14 2.27 1.48
N GLY A 92 7.72 1.95 2.71
CA GLY A 92 8.32 0.90 3.53
C GLY A 92 8.14 -0.51 2.97
N MET A 93 7.00 -0.80 2.32
CA MET A 93 6.73 -2.12 1.73
C MET A 93 7.65 -2.47 0.55
N ILE A 94 8.18 -1.48 -0.15
CA ILE A 94 9.17 -1.71 -1.22
C ILE A 94 10.51 -2.19 -0.65
N GLY A 95 10.88 -1.77 0.56
CA GLY A 95 12.05 -2.33 1.27
C GLY A 95 11.93 -3.81 1.59
N GLY A 96 10.76 -4.41 1.31
CA GLY A 96 10.46 -5.82 1.41
C GLY A 96 9.93 -6.24 2.78
N ALA A 97 8.97 -7.14 2.72
CA ALA A 97 8.50 -7.85 3.89
C ALA A 97 9.42 -9.05 4.15
N VAL A 98 10.67 -8.80 4.56
CA VAL A 98 11.74 -9.81 4.70
C VAL A 98 11.25 -11.11 5.34
N LEU A 99 10.51 -11.01 6.44
CA LEU A 99 9.97 -12.19 7.13
C LEU A 99 8.97 -12.96 6.26
N THR A 100 8.03 -12.25 5.64
CA THR A 100 7.01 -12.88 4.80
C THR A 100 7.65 -13.50 3.55
N GLU A 101 8.57 -12.81 2.91
CA GLU A 101 9.29 -13.31 1.74
C GLU A 101 10.14 -14.55 2.07
N THR A 102 10.78 -14.54 3.24
CA THR A 102 11.60 -15.67 3.69
C THR A 102 10.74 -16.88 4.07
N VAL A 103 9.68 -16.67 4.84
CA VAL A 103 8.78 -17.76 5.31
C VAL A 103 8.07 -18.43 4.13
N PHE A 104 7.57 -17.64 3.18
CA PHE A 104 6.86 -18.16 2.00
C PHE A 104 7.78 -18.46 0.81
N ALA A 105 9.11 -18.37 0.99
CA ALA A 105 10.12 -18.58 -0.04
C ALA A 105 9.86 -17.75 -1.32
N TRP A 106 9.29 -16.53 -1.16
CA TRP A 106 8.99 -15.65 -2.27
C TRP A 106 10.24 -14.89 -2.72
N PRO A 107 10.53 -14.82 -4.03
CA PRO A 107 11.69 -14.07 -4.54
C PRO A 107 11.41 -12.56 -4.49
N GLY A 108 11.74 -11.92 -3.37
CA GLY A 108 11.59 -10.49 -3.16
C GLY A 108 12.92 -9.81 -2.78
N ILE A 109 12.92 -8.47 -2.78
CA ILE A 109 14.10 -7.66 -2.46
C ILE A 109 14.53 -7.88 -1.00
N GLY A 110 13.58 -8.02 -0.08
CA GLY A 110 13.87 -8.26 1.32
C GLY A 110 14.60 -9.58 1.56
N ARG A 111 14.17 -10.65 0.90
CA ARG A 111 14.86 -11.93 0.94
C ARG A 111 16.26 -11.85 0.31
N LEU A 112 16.38 -11.15 -0.82
CA LEU A 112 17.67 -10.94 -1.48
C LEU A 112 18.66 -10.21 -0.57
N MET A 113 18.19 -9.18 0.15
CA MET A 113 18.99 -8.45 1.14
C MET A 113 19.41 -9.36 2.30
N PHE A 114 18.50 -10.20 2.79
CA PHE A 114 18.78 -11.16 3.85
C PHE A 114 19.82 -12.18 3.44
N ASP A 115 19.70 -12.74 2.23
CA ASP A 115 20.66 -13.68 1.68
C ASP A 115 22.04 -13.03 1.45
N ALA A 116 22.07 -11.79 0.95
CA ALA A 116 23.30 -11.00 0.78
C ALA A 116 24.01 -10.76 2.12
N LEU A 117 23.23 -10.46 3.17
CA LEU A 117 23.76 -10.28 4.52
C LEU A 117 24.42 -11.56 5.06
N LEU A 118 23.78 -12.71 4.88
CA LEU A 118 24.32 -14.02 5.31
C LEU A 118 25.59 -14.40 4.55
N GLN A 119 25.65 -14.04 3.25
CA GLN A 119 26.80 -14.28 2.41
C GLN A 119 27.90 -13.22 2.57
N ARG A 120 27.65 -12.16 3.36
CA ARG A 120 28.53 -10.99 3.53
C ARG A 120 28.84 -10.27 2.21
N ASP A 121 27.92 -10.33 1.26
CA ASP A 121 28.02 -9.59 0.00
C ASP A 121 27.52 -8.15 0.19
N TYR A 122 28.42 -7.30 0.66
CA TYR A 122 28.11 -5.90 0.95
C TYR A 122 27.80 -5.10 -0.32
N ASN A 123 28.35 -5.49 -1.47
CA ASN A 123 28.08 -4.79 -2.74
C ASN A 123 26.63 -5.00 -3.18
N LEU A 124 26.15 -6.25 -3.12
CA LEU A 124 24.76 -6.58 -3.42
C LEU A 124 23.81 -5.91 -2.41
N LEU A 125 24.19 -5.95 -1.13
CA LEU A 125 23.38 -5.33 -0.07
C LEU A 125 23.24 -3.82 -0.29
N LEU A 126 24.34 -3.10 -0.59
CA LEU A 126 24.30 -1.67 -0.90
C LEU A 126 23.48 -1.38 -2.15
N GLY A 127 23.60 -2.21 -3.19
CA GLY A 127 22.78 -2.09 -4.40
C GLY A 127 21.29 -2.19 -4.11
N CYS A 128 20.88 -3.17 -3.29
CA CYS A 128 19.49 -3.32 -2.85
C CYS A 128 19.01 -2.11 -2.05
N PHE A 129 19.84 -1.59 -1.12
CA PHE A 129 19.49 -0.37 -0.37
C PHE A 129 19.29 0.85 -1.27
N LEU A 130 20.15 1.06 -2.25
CA LEU A 130 20.03 2.18 -3.19
C LEU A 130 18.73 2.07 -4.02
N VAL A 131 18.42 0.88 -4.52
CA VAL A 131 17.18 0.65 -5.29
C VAL A 131 15.96 0.87 -4.42
N THR A 132 15.92 0.31 -3.21
CA THR A 132 14.78 0.47 -2.30
C THR A 132 14.60 1.92 -1.85
N ALA A 133 15.70 2.64 -1.58
CA ALA A 133 15.64 4.05 -1.23
C ALA A 133 15.09 4.91 -2.40
N ALA A 134 15.58 4.66 -3.62
CA ALA A 134 15.09 5.37 -4.80
C ALA A 134 13.59 5.12 -5.04
N MET A 135 13.14 3.87 -4.90
CA MET A 135 11.75 3.51 -5.05
C MET A 135 10.87 4.12 -3.94
N ALA A 136 11.36 4.17 -2.69
CA ALA A 136 10.65 4.82 -1.59
C ALA A 136 10.46 6.31 -1.84
N VAL A 137 11.49 7.00 -2.32
CA VAL A 137 11.40 8.43 -2.69
C VAL A 137 10.38 8.65 -3.81
N LEU A 138 10.41 7.80 -4.84
CA LEU A 138 9.43 7.88 -5.94
C LEU A 138 8.00 7.69 -5.46
N LEU A 139 7.75 6.70 -4.57
CA LEU A 139 6.42 6.48 -4.02
C LEU A 139 5.95 7.62 -3.12
N ASN A 140 6.84 8.19 -2.31
CA ASN A 140 6.51 9.35 -1.50
C ASN A 140 6.12 10.52 -2.42
N LEU A 141 6.87 10.76 -3.49
CA LEU A 141 6.52 11.79 -4.47
C LEU A 141 5.15 11.54 -5.11
N VAL A 142 4.85 10.30 -5.49
CA VAL A 142 3.53 9.93 -6.03
C VAL A 142 2.44 10.15 -4.99
N THR A 143 2.70 9.83 -3.73
CA THR A 143 1.76 10.03 -2.63
C THR A 143 1.48 11.52 -2.43
N ASP A 144 2.50 12.36 -2.44
CA ASP A 144 2.36 13.81 -2.31
C ASP A 144 1.55 14.40 -3.49
N LEU A 145 1.78 13.86 -4.70
CA LEU A 145 0.99 14.25 -5.87
C LEU A 145 -0.49 13.86 -5.73
N VAL A 146 -0.76 12.66 -5.23
CA VAL A 146 -2.13 12.20 -4.92
C VAL A 146 -2.76 13.07 -3.85
N TYR A 147 -2.00 13.49 -2.84
CA TYR A 147 -2.46 14.44 -1.82
C TYR A 147 -2.95 15.74 -2.43
N THR A 148 -2.14 16.35 -3.28
CA THR A 148 -2.47 17.61 -3.96
C THR A 148 -3.75 17.48 -4.79
N LEU A 149 -4.00 16.30 -5.37
CA LEU A 149 -5.23 16.02 -6.14
C LEU A 149 -6.46 15.81 -5.24
N VAL A 150 -6.28 15.23 -4.05
CA VAL A 150 -7.39 14.93 -3.11
C VAL A 150 -7.77 16.15 -2.30
N ASP A 151 -6.81 17.00 -1.92
CA ASP A 151 -7.04 18.24 -1.19
C ASP A 151 -6.32 19.44 -1.84
N PRO A 152 -7.01 20.14 -2.76
CA PRO A 152 -6.45 21.30 -3.46
C PRO A 152 -6.24 22.53 -2.54
N ARG A 153 -6.52 22.42 -1.24
CA ARG A 153 -6.29 23.50 -0.27
C ARG A 153 -4.90 23.50 0.36
N ILE A 154 -4.11 22.46 0.13
CA ILE A 154 -2.72 22.41 0.55
C ILE A 154 -1.88 23.09 -0.52
N GLU A 155 -1.71 24.39 -0.39
CA GLU A 155 -0.67 25.11 -1.13
C GLU A 155 0.69 24.66 -0.59
N LEU A 156 1.55 24.22 -1.49
CA LEU A 156 2.94 23.90 -1.19
C LEU A 156 3.64 25.20 -0.76
N SER A 157 3.79 25.42 0.53
CA SER A 157 4.62 26.49 1.09
C SER A 157 6.05 26.00 1.28
#